data_b9dd70531d6fb35733e3567ca389817f
#
_entry.id   b9dd70531d6fb35733e3567ca389817f
#
_cell.length_a   1.000
_cell.length_b   1.000
_cell.length_c   1.000
_cell.angle_alpha   90.00
_cell.angle_beta   90.00
_cell.angle_gamma   90.00
#
_symmetry.space_group_name_H-M   'P 1'
#
loop_
_entity.id
_entity.type
_entity.pdbx_description
1 polymer ?
#
loop_
_entity_poly.entity_id
_entity_poly.type
_entity_poly.pdbx_seq_one_letter_code
_entity_poly.pdbx_strand_id
1 'polypeptide(L)'
;MSLETSETRDSTPDEVQAARAKADAKRCASEFPHLSGISAGFGALSRLPTTDPPLSHVSPAADAVAARLQAAKSNPPSVSHSWDARDALDACERLFRDHPGHLIRACCRQEIFIPSKDEPVRDLVYGEFGFMSLVAFFRKYAHQIPPNAVLADLGSGVGRPLFAAACLAPTKLAKCVGVEKLGGLHALACELKALYDTELAPALGVDPPVVEVHRGDFLHGTQWRGANVVLINSAIFRDELFEATELRASELLGPGALVVTLRVGFRDVGRDDACWELLEATERRQSWGVSTVFVHRRTSASHRRAGIED
;
A
#
# COMPACT_ATOMS: atom_id res chain seq x y z
N MET A 1 -1.88 43.29 41.51
CA MET A 1 -1.46 41.92 41.25
C MET A 1 -2.45 41.33 40.25
N SER A 2 -2.12 41.40 38.96
CA SER A 2 -2.95 40.86 37.88
C SER A 2 -2.42 39.48 37.54
N LEU A 3 -3.26 38.49 37.61
CA LEU A 3 -2.97 37.11 37.18
C LEU A 3 -3.23 37.03 35.68
N GLU A 4 -2.18 36.89 34.89
CA GLU A 4 -2.28 36.53 33.48
C GLU A 4 -2.59 35.01 33.40
N THR A 5 -3.76 34.69 32.90
CA THR A 5 -4.14 33.31 32.54
C THR A 5 -3.55 33.00 31.17
N SER A 6 -2.56 32.12 31.12
CA SER A 6 -2.05 31.56 29.88
C SER A 6 -3.08 30.58 29.29
N GLU A 7 -3.77 31.00 28.24
CA GLU A 7 -4.56 30.09 27.41
C GLU A 7 -3.63 29.11 26.68
N THR A 8 -3.67 27.85 27.08
CA THR A 8 -3.09 26.75 26.32
C THR A 8 -3.99 26.52 25.10
N ARG A 9 -3.53 26.85 23.90
CA ARG A 9 -4.19 26.48 22.65
C ARG A 9 -4.25 24.95 22.56
N ASP A 10 -5.43 24.37 22.65
CA ASP A 10 -5.66 22.99 22.29
C ASP A 10 -5.41 22.82 20.78
N SER A 11 -4.42 21.99 20.44
CA SER A 11 -4.10 21.65 19.05
C SER A 11 -5.24 20.81 18.46
N THR A 12 -5.66 21.14 17.24
CA THR A 12 -6.69 20.37 16.54
C THR A 12 -6.17 18.96 16.20
N PRO A 13 -7.07 17.95 16.04
CA PRO A 13 -6.68 16.60 15.65
C PRO A 13 -5.78 16.56 14.41
N ASP A 14 -6.01 17.45 13.45
CA ASP A 14 -5.23 17.57 12.21
C ASP A 14 -3.82 18.11 12.46
N GLU A 15 -3.65 19.07 13.38
CA GLU A 15 -2.33 19.59 13.77
C GLU A 15 -1.51 18.53 14.51
N VAL A 16 -2.15 17.71 15.35
CA VAL A 16 -1.51 16.60 16.06
C VAL A 16 -1.08 15.52 15.07
N GLN A 17 -1.90 15.21 14.07
CA GLN A 17 -1.58 14.22 13.04
C GLN A 17 -0.46 14.70 12.12
N ALA A 18 -0.48 15.96 11.70
CA ALA A 18 0.59 16.59 10.92
C ALA A 18 1.90 16.65 11.69
N ALA A 19 1.86 16.96 12.99
CA ALA A 19 3.04 16.96 13.86
C ALA A 19 3.63 15.56 14.03
N ARG A 20 2.80 14.51 14.17
CA ARG A 20 3.23 13.11 14.21
C ARG A 20 3.88 12.68 12.90
N ALA A 21 3.25 12.93 11.76
CA ALA A 21 3.82 12.61 10.45
C ALA A 21 5.19 13.27 10.23
N LYS A 22 5.32 14.55 10.65
CA LYS A 22 6.57 15.31 10.57
C LYS A 22 7.64 14.78 11.53
N ALA A 23 7.25 14.31 12.71
CA ALA A 23 8.15 13.68 13.68
C ALA A 23 8.65 12.31 13.20
N ASP A 24 7.76 11.50 12.61
CA ASP A 24 8.11 10.19 12.05
C ASP A 24 9.03 10.33 10.83
N ALA A 25 8.78 11.28 9.93
CA ALA A 25 9.66 11.59 8.81
C ALA A 25 11.04 12.06 9.29
N LYS A 26 11.10 12.90 10.32
CA LYS A 26 12.36 13.38 10.92
C LYS A 26 13.12 12.25 11.62
N ARG A 27 12.42 11.32 12.28
CA ARG A 27 13.00 10.15 12.91
C ARG A 27 13.58 9.19 11.87
N CYS A 28 12.85 8.90 10.78
CA CYS A 28 13.35 8.10 9.66
C CYS A 28 14.62 8.72 9.05
N ALA A 29 14.64 10.03 8.81
CA ALA A 29 15.82 10.72 8.28
C ALA A 29 17.03 10.68 9.25
N SER A 30 16.81 10.63 10.57
CA SER A 30 17.89 10.52 11.58
C SER A 30 18.40 9.09 11.76
N GLU A 31 17.54 8.09 11.66
CA GLU A 31 17.90 6.68 11.76
C GLU A 31 18.63 6.16 10.51
N PHE A 32 18.36 6.78 9.35
CA PHE A 32 18.96 6.41 8.07
C PHE A 32 19.57 7.62 7.35
N PRO A 33 20.63 8.25 7.91
CA PRO A 33 21.23 9.45 7.32
C PRO A 33 21.78 9.23 5.89
N HIS A 34 22.11 7.98 5.53
CA HIS A 34 22.51 7.59 4.18
C HIS A 34 21.35 7.60 3.18
N LEU A 35 20.08 7.57 3.64
CA LEU A 35 18.90 7.68 2.78
C LEU A 35 18.46 9.12 2.59
N SER A 36 18.76 10.05 3.52
CA SER A 36 18.50 11.47 3.34
C SER A 36 19.31 12.09 2.18
N GLY A 37 20.45 11.48 1.83
CA GLY A 37 21.21 11.79 0.61
C GLY A 37 20.56 11.26 -0.68
N ILE A 38 19.70 10.24 -0.60
CA ILE A 38 19.03 9.64 -1.77
C ILE A 38 17.96 10.60 -2.32
N SER A 39 17.20 11.26 -1.46
CA SER A 39 16.24 12.29 -1.89
C SER A 39 16.94 13.44 -2.64
N ALA A 40 18.08 13.91 -2.16
CA ALA A 40 18.92 14.89 -2.87
C ALA A 40 19.63 14.30 -4.10
N GLY A 41 19.98 13.01 -4.07
CA GLY A 41 20.61 12.26 -5.17
C GLY A 41 19.64 11.87 -6.28
N PHE A 42 18.34 11.73 -6.01
CA PHE A 42 17.31 11.50 -7.03
C PHE A 42 17.30 12.62 -8.08
N GLY A 43 17.44 13.87 -7.67
CA GLY A 43 17.58 15.01 -8.58
C GLY A 43 18.86 14.98 -9.45
N ALA A 44 19.91 14.32 -9.01
CA ALA A 44 21.18 14.19 -9.76
C ALA A 44 21.21 12.94 -10.67
N LEU A 45 20.58 11.83 -10.24
CA LEU A 45 20.49 10.59 -11.02
C LEU A 45 19.48 10.68 -12.18
N SER A 46 18.51 11.58 -12.10
CA SER A 46 17.59 11.88 -13.22
C SER A 46 18.30 12.49 -14.44
N ARG A 47 19.58 12.86 -14.32
CA ARG A 47 20.41 13.40 -15.40
C ARG A 47 21.28 12.36 -16.09
N LEU A 48 21.26 11.09 -15.69
CA LEU A 48 21.91 10.04 -16.44
C LEU A 48 21.09 9.76 -17.71
N PRO A 49 21.75 9.66 -18.90
CA PRO A 49 21.03 9.38 -20.13
C PRO A 49 20.36 8.02 -20.01
N THR A 50 19.03 8.03 -19.91
CA THR A 50 18.22 6.82 -20.05
C THR A 50 18.25 6.43 -21.51
N THR A 51 18.65 5.20 -21.81
CA THR A 51 18.57 4.63 -23.18
C THR A 51 17.13 4.29 -23.57
N ASP A 52 16.16 4.58 -22.73
CA ASP A 52 14.75 4.48 -23.05
C ASP A 52 14.33 5.71 -23.87
N PRO A 53 13.62 5.53 -25.00
CA PRO A 53 13.15 6.65 -25.78
C PRO A 53 12.27 7.54 -24.88
N PRO A 54 12.35 8.85 -25.01
CA PRO A 54 11.51 9.76 -24.21
C PRO A 54 10.05 9.41 -24.49
N LEU A 55 9.26 9.24 -23.43
CA LEU A 55 7.81 9.16 -23.50
C LEU A 55 7.28 10.51 -23.98
N SER A 56 7.44 10.79 -25.28
CA SER A 56 7.16 12.09 -25.91
C SER A 56 5.69 12.28 -26.27
N HIS A 57 4.80 11.42 -25.78
CA HIS A 57 3.35 11.61 -25.93
C HIS A 57 2.69 11.66 -24.56
N VAL A 58 2.70 12.84 -23.93
CA VAL A 58 1.76 13.16 -22.87
C VAL A 58 0.37 13.00 -23.48
N SER A 59 -0.36 11.97 -23.04
CA SER A 59 -1.72 11.73 -23.50
C SER A 59 -2.60 12.93 -23.14
N PRO A 60 -3.55 13.35 -24.00
CA PRO A 60 -4.56 14.35 -23.62
C PRO A 60 -5.29 14.05 -22.31
N ALA A 61 -5.40 12.77 -21.94
CA ALA A 61 -5.92 12.31 -20.65
C ALA A 61 -5.02 12.70 -19.48
N ALA A 62 -3.70 12.65 -19.65
CA ALA A 62 -2.77 13.03 -18.59
C ALA A 62 -2.84 14.54 -18.28
N ASP A 63 -3.08 15.38 -19.27
CA ASP A 63 -3.31 16.82 -19.09
C ASP A 63 -4.63 17.11 -18.39
N ALA A 64 -5.68 16.34 -18.71
CA ALA A 64 -6.97 16.44 -18.02
C ALA A 64 -6.86 16.05 -16.53
N VAL A 65 -6.13 14.99 -16.20
CA VAL A 65 -5.84 14.61 -14.81
C VAL A 65 -5.03 15.70 -14.10
N ALA A 66 -4.02 16.28 -14.77
CA ALA A 66 -3.26 17.38 -14.22
C ALA A 66 -4.14 18.59 -13.88
N ALA A 67 -5.02 18.96 -14.79
CA ALA A 67 -5.95 20.07 -14.59
C ALA A 67 -6.92 19.78 -13.43
N ARG A 68 -7.42 18.54 -13.30
CA ARG A 68 -8.28 18.12 -12.18
C ARG A 68 -7.56 18.20 -10.84
N LEU A 69 -6.31 17.71 -10.76
CA LEU A 69 -5.48 17.80 -9.54
C LEU A 69 -5.22 19.26 -9.16
N GLN A 70 -4.92 20.12 -10.14
CA GLN A 70 -4.69 21.52 -9.88
C GLN A 70 -5.98 22.25 -9.46
N ALA A 71 -7.10 21.97 -10.09
CA ALA A 71 -8.39 22.54 -9.73
C ALA A 71 -8.83 22.13 -8.32
N ALA A 72 -8.60 20.86 -7.94
CA ALA A 72 -8.95 20.33 -6.63
C ALA A 72 -8.15 20.97 -5.48
N LYS A 73 -6.93 21.43 -5.72
CA LYS A 73 -6.15 22.19 -4.72
C LYS A 73 -6.82 23.52 -4.36
N SER A 74 -7.47 24.16 -5.34
CA SER A 74 -8.12 25.48 -5.16
C SER A 74 -9.59 25.37 -4.78
N ASN A 75 -10.26 24.32 -5.21
CA ASN A 75 -11.68 24.06 -4.98
C ASN A 75 -11.94 22.55 -4.97
N PRO A 76 -11.79 21.86 -3.83
CA PRO A 76 -12.01 20.43 -3.75
C PRO A 76 -13.45 20.07 -4.12
N PRO A 77 -13.68 18.94 -4.83
CA PRO A 77 -15.00 18.54 -5.24
C PRO A 77 -15.91 18.26 -4.03
N SER A 78 -17.16 18.69 -4.11
CA SER A 78 -18.14 18.52 -3.04
C SER A 78 -18.69 17.09 -2.92
N VAL A 79 -18.37 16.21 -3.87
CA VAL A 79 -18.82 14.81 -3.92
C VAL A 79 -17.66 13.92 -4.28
N SER A 80 -17.53 12.77 -3.63
CA SER A 80 -16.54 11.75 -3.98
C SER A 80 -16.78 11.21 -5.38
N HIS A 81 -15.75 11.20 -6.21
CA HIS A 81 -15.80 10.66 -7.57
C HIS A 81 -15.03 9.35 -7.65
N SER A 82 -15.63 8.35 -8.28
CA SER A 82 -14.88 7.20 -8.77
C SER A 82 -14.16 7.62 -10.06
N TRP A 83 -12.87 7.47 -10.09
CA TRP A 83 -12.10 7.65 -11.30
C TRP A 83 -12.20 6.40 -12.16
N ASP A 84 -12.18 6.55 -13.47
CA ASP A 84 -12.01 5.39 -14.31
C ASP A 84 -10.58 4.82 -14.15
N ALA A 85 -10.35 3.61 -14.65
CA ALA A 85 -9.07 2.93 -14.45
C ALA A 85 -7.90 3.68 -15.11
N ARG A 86 -8.16 4.48 -16.14
CA ARG A 86 -7.13 5.26 -16.81
C ARG A 86 -6.76 6.50 -16.02
N ASP A 87 -7.75 7.26 -15.57
CA ASP A 87 -7.54 8.43 -14.71
C ASP A 87 -6.79 8.04 -13.43
N ALA A 88 -7.19 6.90 -12.82
CA ALA A 88 -6.53 6.38 -11.62
C ALA A 88 -5.07 5.98 -11.89
N LEU A 89 -4.78 5.36 -13.06
CA LEU A 89 -3.41 5.03 -13.45
C LEU A 89 -2.57 6.30 -13.65
N ASP A 90 -3.07 7.25 -14.44
CA ASP A 90 -2.36 8.49 -14.74
C ASP A 90 -2.07 9.30 -13.45
N ALA A 91 -3.00 9.32 -12.50
CA ALA A 91 -2.81 9.94 -11.19
C ALA A 91 -1.71 9.25 -10.35
N CYS A 92 -1.74 7.91 -10.32
CA CYS A 92 -0.70 7.14 -9.64
C CYS A 92 0.67 7.34 -10.29
N GLU A 93 0.77 7.30 -11.62
CA GLU A 93 2.04 7.54 -12.33
C GLU A 93 2.60 8.93 -12.05
N ARG A 94 1.75 9.94 -11.91
CA ARG A 94 2.17 11.29 -11.49
C ARG A 94 2.74 11.30 -10.08
N LEU A 95 2.08 10.64 -9.14
CA LEU A 95 2.54 10.51 -7.75
C LEU A 95 3.94 9.88 -7.69
N PHE A 96 4.18 8.88 -8.55
CA PHE A 96 5.44 8.13 -8.59
C PHE A 96 6.46 8.65 -9.61
N ARG A 97 6.23 9.81 -10.23
CA ARG A 97 7.09 10.34 -11.31
C ARG A 97 8.57 10.41 -10.91
N ASP A 98 8.84 10.93 -9.72
CA ASP A 98 10.19 11.12 -9.22
C ASP A 98 10.73 9.87 -8.49
N HIS A 99 9.92 8.82 -8.40
CA HIS A 99 10.23 7.54 -7.74
C HIS A 99 10.05 6.35 -8.70
N PRO A 100 10.79 6.28 -9.81
CA PRO A 100 10.64 5.19 -10.77
C PRO A 100 11.08 3.84 -10.17
N GLY A 101 10.43 2.76 -10.59
CA GLY A 101 10.58 1.43 -10.00
C GLY A 101 12.01 0.88 -9.98
N HIS A 102 12.89 1.30 -10.90
CA HIS A 102 14.29 0.86 -10.88
C HIS A 102 15.09 1.48 -9.72
N LEU A 103 14.80 2.73 -9.33
CA LEU A 103 15.42 3.38 -8.17
C LEU A 103 14.89 2.80 -6.86
N ILE A 104 13.59 2.53 -6.78
CA ILE A 104 12.99 1.85 -5.63
C ILE A 104 13.62 0.47 -5.44
N ARG A 105 13.80 -0.30 -6.52
CA ARG A 105 14.50 -1.61 -6.46
C ARG A 105 15.96 -1.47 -6.05
N ALA A 106 16.64 -0.40 -6.43
CA ALA A 106 18.00 -0.14 -6.00
C ALA A 106 18.06 0.16 -4.49
N CYS A 107 17.16 0.96 -3.97
CA CYS A 107 17.02 1.24 -2.54
C CYS A 107 16.77 -0.05 -1.73
N CYS A 108 15.81 -0.87 -2.16
CA CYS A 108 15.54 -2.16 -1.54
C CYS A 108 16.79 -3.06 -1.49
N ARG A 109 17.49 -3.19 -2.61
CA ARG A 109 18.72 -4.01 -2.68
C ARG A 109 19.81 -3.50 -1.75
N GLN A 110 20.01 -2.19 -1.64
CA GLN A 110 21.01 -1.64 -0.73
C GLN A 110 20.72 -2.00 0.73
N GLU A 111 19.46 -1.97 1.14
CA GLU A 111 19.07 -2.31 2.51
C GLU A 111 19.20 -3.80 2.81
N ILE A 112 18.85 -4.68 1.85
CA ILE A 112 18.93 -6.14 2.00
C ILE A 112 20.39 -6.62 2.00
N PHE A 113 21.26 -5.98 1.19
CA PHE A 113 22.66 -6.37 1.06
C PHE A 113 23.62 -5.66 2.00
N ILE A 114 23.14 -4.88 2.99
CA ILE A 114 24.00 -4.45 4.09
C ILE A 114 24.48 -5.73 4.81
N PRO A 115 25.82 -5.97 4.92
CA PRO A 115 26.35 -7.19 5.52
C PRO A 115 26.04 -7.19 7.03
N SER A 116 24.86 -7.64 7.40
CA SER A 116 24.59 -8.19 8.72
C SER A 116 25.10 -9.63 8.71
N LYS A 117 25.59 -10.13 9.84
CA LYS A 117 26.13 -11.50 9.98
C LYS A 117 25.08 -12.59 9.70
N ASP A 118 23.85 -12.19 9.46
CA ASP A 118 22.72 -13.06 9.15
C ASP A 118 22.55 -13.15 7.64
N GLU A 119 22.24 -14.33 7.12
CA GLU A 119 22.03 -14.62 5.71
C GLU A 119 21.09 -13.60 5.05
N PRO A 120 21.32 -13.23 3.77
CA PRO A 120 20.42 -12.33 3.06
C PRO A 120 18.99 -12.89 3.11
N VAL A 121 18.06 -12.10 3.65
CA VAL A 121 16.67 -12.55 3.83
C VAL A 121 16.03 -12.69 2.47
N ARG A 122 15.95 -13.92 1.96
CA ARG A 122 15.50 -14.26 0.60
C ARG A 122 14.04 -13.86 0.31
N ASP A 123 13.27 -13.63 1.37
CA ASP A 123 11.85 -13.23 1.27
C ASP A 123 11.65 -11.71 1.08
N LEU A 124 12.73 -10.93 1.04
CA LEU A 124 12.68 -9.47 0.92
C LEU A 124 13.14 -9.02 -0.48
N VAL A 125 12.35 -9.27 -1.49
CA VAL A 125 12.59 -8.78 -2.85
C VAL A 125 11.45 -7.83 -3.25
N TYR A 126 11.82 -6.66 -3.75
CA TYR A 126 10.83 -5.70 -4.19
C TYR A 126 10.17 -6.12 -5.50
N GLY A 127 8.85 -6.23 -5.45
CA GLY A 127 7.98 -6.45 -6.60
C GLY A 127 6.62 -5.83 -6.32
N GLU A 128 6.03 -5.12 -7.29
CA GLU A 128 4.76 -4.43 -7.11
C GLU A 128 3.59 -5.26 -7.64
N PHE A 129 2.49 -5.27 -6.90
CA PHE A 129 1.22 -5.80 -7.39
C PHE A 129 0.76 -4.99 -8.61
N GLY A 130 0.43 -5.68 -9.69
CA GLY A 130 0.11 -5.04 -10.97
C GLY A 130 -1.16 -4.19 -10.90
N PHE A 131 -1.11 -2.95 -11.38
CA PHE A 131 -2.27 -2.05 -11.42
C PHE A 131 -3.49 -2.68 -12.10
N MET A 132 -3.30 -3.34 -13.26
CA MET A 132 -4.40 -4.01 -13.96
C MET A 132 -4.96 -5.22 -13.20
N SER A 133 -4.19 -5.83 -12.31
CA SER A 133 -4.68 -6.87 -11.41
C SER A 133 -5.63 -6.28 -10.35
N LEU A 134 -5.31 -5.08 -9.82
CA LEU A 134 -6.22 -4.34 -8.94
C LEU A 134 -7.50 -3.91 -9.66
N VAL A 135 -7.39 -3.38 -10.88
CA VAL A 135 -8.56 -3.02 -11.71
C VAL A 135 -9.48 -4.22 -11.90
N ALA A 136 -8.92 -5.37 -12.27
CA ALA A 136 -9.69 -6.59 -12.46
C ALA A 136 -10.34 -7.07 -11.16
N PHE A 137 -9.61 -7.00 -10.04
CA PHE A 137 -10.12 -7.33 -8.71
C PHE A 137 -11.31 -6.44 -8.34
N PHE A 138 -11.18 -5.13 -8.38
CA PHE A 138 -12.27 -4.23 -8.02
C PHE A 138 -13.48 -4.36 -8.97
N ARG A 139 -13.27 -4.51 -10.29
CA ARG A 139 -14.36 -4.75 -11.23
C ARG A 139 -15.18 -5.99 -10.89
N LYS A 140 -14.51 -7.06 -10.46
CA LYS A 140 -15.17 -8.35 -10.15
C LYS A 140 -15.76 -8.39 -8.75
N TYR A 141 -15.06 -7.84 -7.75
CA TYR A 141 -15.38 -8.07 -6.34
C TYR A 141 -15.88 -6.84 -5.58
N ALA A 142 -15.96 -5.65 -6.20
CA ALA A 142 -16.43 -4.44 -5.50
C ALA A 142 -17.81 -4.59 -4.85
N HIS A 143 -18.68 -5.45 -5.39
CA HIS A 143 -20.00 -5.72 -4.83
C HIS A 143 -19.95 -6.52 -3.51
N GLN A 144 -18.87 -7.22 -3.22
CA GLN A 144 -18.61 -7.97 -1.98
C GLN A 144 -17.88 -7.12 -0.93
N ILE A 145 -17.34 -5.97 -1.31
CA ILE A 145 -16.63 -5.06 -0.42
C ILE A 145 -17.67 -4.14 0.24
N PRO A 146 -17.78 -4.13 1.58
CA PRO A 146 -18.72 -3.25 2.26
C PRO A 146 -18.35 -1.78 2.05
N PRO A 147 -19.28 -0.85 2.23
CA PRO A 147 -18.96 0.58 2.31
C PRO A 147 -18.03 0.85 3.50
N ASN A 148 -17.20 1.86 3.38
CA ASN A 148 -16.19 2.24 4.38
C ASN A 148 -15.19 1.12 4.72
N ALA A 149 -14.88 0.28 3.74
CA ALA A 149 -13.97 -0.84 3.90
C ALA A 149 -12.53 -0.38 4.18
N VAL A 150 -11.79 -1.25 4.86
CA VAL A 150 -10.34 -1.14 5.06
C VAL A 150 -9.63 -2.10 4.10
N LEU A 151 -8.71 -1.57 3.31
CA LEU A 151 -7.78 -2.36 2.52
C LEU A 151 -6.42 -2.37 3.20
N ALA A 152 -5.78 -3.54 3.30
CA ALA A 152 -4.42 -3.67 3.79
C ALA A 152 -3.49 -4.25 2.71
N ASP A 153 -2.22 -3.83 2.69
CA ASP A 153 -1.16 -4.36 1.84
C ASP A 153 0.01 -4.81 2.71
N LEU A 154 0.29 -6.11 2.72
CA LEU A 154 1.30 -6.73 3.59
C LEU A 154 2.62 -6.88 2.82
N GLY A 155 3.66 -6.18 3.28
CA GLY A 155 4.87 -5.94 2.52
C GLY A 155 4.62 -4.86 1.47
N SER A 156 4.04 -3.73 1.88
CA SER A 156 3.51 -2.70 0.98
C SER A 156 4.58 -1.95 0.17
N GLY A 157 5.88 -2.16 0.48
CA GLY A 157 6.95 -1.43 -0.17
C GLY A 157 6.76 0.08 -0.05
N VAL A 158 6.75 0.77 -1.18
CA VAL A 158 6.48 2.21 -1.25
C VAL A 158 4.99 2.57 -1.33
N GLY A 159 4.09 1.59 -1.20
CA GLY A 159 2.65 1.81 -1.11
C GLY A 159 1.93 1.98 -2.45
N ARG A 160 2.52 1.64 -3.59
CA ARG A 160 1.86 1.81 -4.90
C ARG A 160 0.46 1.17 -4.98
N PRO A 161 0.23 -0.07 -4.49
CA PRO A 161 -1.10 -0.66 -4.47
C PRO A 161 -2.10 0.10 -3.60
N LEU A 162 -1.66 0.73 -2.51
CA LEU A 162 -2.52 1.50 -1.61
C LEU A 162 -3.08 2.75 -2.30
N PHE A 163 -2.21 3.54 -2.94
CA PHE A 163 -2.61 4.74 -3.66
C PHE A 163 -3.48 4.40 -4.87
N ALA A 164 -3.13 3.31 -5.58
CA ALA A 164 -3.94 2.81 -6.69
C ALA A 164 -5.35 2.39 -6.22
N ALA A 165 -5.46 1.67 -5.11
CA ALA A 165 -6.74 1.24 -4.55
C ALA A 165 -7.58 2.45 -4.09
N ALA A 166 -6.96 3.45 -3.46
CA ALA A 166 -7.64 4.68 -3.06
C ALA A 166 -8.24 5.43 -4.26
N CYS A 167 -7.55 5.46 -5.40
CA CYS A 167 -8.07 6.06 -6.64
C CYS A 167 -9.15 5.21 -7.30
N LEU A 168 -8.99 3.88 -7.32
CA LEU A 168 -9.92 2.97 -8.01
C LEU A 168 -11.24 2.78 -7.28
N ALA A 169 -11.25 2.89 -5.95
CA ALA A 169 -12.41 2.62 -5.13
C ALA A 169 -12.64 3.67 -4.01
N PRO A 170 -12.58 4.98 -4.30
CA PRO A 170 -12.65 6.03 -3.28
C PRO A 170 -13.97 6.04 -2.53
N THR A 171 -15.07 5.60 -3.15
CA THR A 171 -16.39 5.53 -2.52
C THR A 171 -16.64 4.23 -1.75
N LYS A 172 -15.73 3.28 -1.81
CA LYS A 172 -15.82 1.98 -1.13
C LYS A 172 -14.87 1.88 0.05
N LEU A 173 -13.68 2.46 -0.09
CA LEU A 173 -12.63 2.37 0.90
C LEU A 173 -12.66 3.62 1.79
N ALA A 174 -12.69 3.43 3.11
CA ALA A 174 -12.41 4.51 4.06
C ALA A 174 -10.91 4.60 4.36
N LYS A 175 -10.19 3.47 4.26
CA LYS A 175 -8.79 3.41 4.65
C LYS A 175 -8.00 2.41 3.80
N CYS A 176 -6.74 2.76 3.50
CA CYS A 176 -5.73 1.87 2.94
C CYS A 176 -4.54 1.83 3.89
N VAL A 177 -4.17 0.64 4.37
CA VAL A 177 -3.11 0.43 5.38
C VAL A 177 -1.97 -0.36 4.77
N GLY A 178 -0.75 0.18 4.77
CA GLY A 178 0.47 -0.53 4.38
C GLY A 178 1.31 -0.92 5.58
N VAL A 179 1.86 -2.13 5.56
CA VAL A 179 2.85 -2.59 6.54
C VAL A 179 4.11 -2.99 5.81
N GLU A 180 5.23 -2.30 6.07
CA GLU A 180 6.51 -2.53 5.39
C GLU A 180 7.63 -2.69 6.42
N LYS A 181 8.44 -3.75 6.26
CA LYS A 181 9.53 -4.09 7.18
C LYS A 181 10.80 -3.30 6.90
N LEU A 182 11.11 -3.06 5.61
CA LEU A 182 12.31 -2.35 5.18
C LEU A 182 12.17 -0.84 5.44
N GLY A 183 13.12 -0.29 6.21
CA GLY A 183 13.07 1.11 6.65
C GLY A 183 13.16 2.10 5.50
N GLY A 184 13.98 1.82 4.49
CA GLY A 184 14.16 2.66 3.31
C GLY A 184 12.90 2.72 2.44
N LEU A 185 12.24 1.58 2.21
CA LEU A 185 10.98 1.54 1.47
C LEU A 185 9.86 2.23 2.24
N HIS A 186 9.81 2.03 3.56
CA HIS A 186 8.84 2.72 4.42
C HIS A 186 9.05 4.24 4.42
N ALA A 187 10.31 4.72 4.46
CA ALA A 187 10.59 6.16 4.38
C ALA A 187 10.08 6.77 3.07
N LEU A 188 10.33 6.11 1.93
CA LEU A 188 9.78 6.53 0.64
C LEU A 188 8.25 6.47 0.62
N ALA A 189 7.64 5.48 1.25
CA ALA A 189 6.17 5.40 1.38
C ALA A 189 5.60 6.59 2.18
N CYS A 190 6.31 7.06 3.21
CA CYS A 190 5.92 8.25 3.97
C CYS A 190 5.98 9.53 3.12
N GLU A 191 7.01 9.68 2.28
CA GLU A 191 7.13 10.82 1.35
C GLU A 191 5.99 10.81 0.32
N LEU A 192 5.71 9.65 -0.29
CA LEU A 192 4.62 9.47 -1.24
C LEU A 192 3.25 9.68 -0.59
N LYS A 193 3.08 9.27 0.68
CA LYS A 193 1.87 9.55 1.44
C LYS A 193 1.66 11.05 1.62
N ALA A 194 2.70 11.80 1.93
CA ALA A 194 2.58 13.26 2.05
C ALA A 194 2.14 13.92 0.73
N LEU A 195 2.66 13.44 -0.41
CA LEU A 195 2.21 13.87 -1.73
C LEU A 195 0.77 13.44 -2.02
N TYR A 196 0.39 12.20 -1.65
CA TYR A 196 -0.99 11.75 -1.75
C TYR A 196 -1.93 12.68 -1.00
N ASP A 197 -1.65 12.96 0.28
CA ASP A 197 -2.49 13.79 1.14
C ASP A 197 -2.67 15.21 0.60
N THR A 198 -1.62 15.78 0.00
CA THR A 198 -1.63 17.17 -0.47
C THR A 198 -2.06 17.35 -1.92
N GLU A 199 -1.85 16.35 -2.77
CA GLU A 199 -2.09 16.48 -4.21
C GLU A 199 -3.22 15.60 -4.72
N LEU A 200 -3.29 14.36 -4.29
CA LEU A 200 -4.18 13.37 -4.87
C LEU A 200 -5.50 13.23 -4.09
N ALA A 201 -5.44 13.12 -2.77
CA ALA A 201 -6.60 12.96 -1.92
C ALA A 201 -7.66 14.07 -2.12
N PRO A 202 -7.28 15.37 -2.21
CA PRO A 202 -8.27 16.43 -2.45
C PRO A 202 -9.05 16.28 -3.76
N ALA A 203 -8.45 15.61 -4.78
CA ALA A 203 -9.09 15.38 -6.06
C ALA A 203 -10.08 14.20 -6.07
N LEU A 204 -10.03 13.33 -5.05
CA LEU A 204 -10.92 12.18 -4.91
C LEU A 204 -12.28 12.54 -4.30
N GLY A 205 -12.43 13.70 -3.67
CA GLY A 205 -13.70 14.19 -3.13
C GLY A 205 -13.63 14.55 -1.65
N VAL A 206 -14.82 14.63 -1.02
CA VAL A 206 -14.97 15.14 0.37
C VAL A 206 -14.30 14.22 1.39
N ASP A 207 -14.50 12.90 1.24
CA ASP A 207 -14.01 11.89 2.17
C ASP A 207 -13.10 10.90 1.42
N PRO A 208 -11.89 11.32 1.00
CA PRO A 208 -10.97 10.41 0.32
C PRO A 208 -10.48 9.33 1.29
N PRO A 209 -10.15 8.11 0.80
CA PRO A 209 -9.57 7.07 1.65
C PRO A 209 -8.32 7.55 2.36
N VAL A 210 -8.26 7.38 3.68
CA VAL A 210 -7.05 7.68 4.45
C VAL A 210 -6.00 6.63 4.12
N VAL A 211 -4.80 7.05 3.72
CA VAL A 211 -3.66 6.15 3.52
C VAL A 211 -2.78 6.19 4.77
N GLU A 212 -2.52 5.04 5.34
CA GLU A 212 -1.58 4.85 6.46
C GLU A 212 -0.45 3.92 6.03
N VAL A 213 0.78 4.26 6.40
CA VAL A 213 1.95 3.41 6.19
C VAL A 213 2.65 3.17 7.51
N HIS A 214 2.88 1.91 7.84
CA HIS A 214 3.46 1.49 9.12
C HIS A 214 4.75 0.72 8.88
N ARG A 215 5.82 1.09 9.60
CA ARG A 215 7.02 0.28 9.64
C ARG A 215 6.84 -0.87 10.61
N GLY A 216 7.04 -2.10 10.15
CA GLY A 216 6.95 -3.27 11.01
C GLY A 216 6.84 -4.58 10.27
N ASP A 217 6.79 -5.65 11.05
CA ASP A 217 6.52 -6.98 10.55
C ASP A 217 5.02 -7.28 10.67
N PHE A 218 4.36 -7.57 9.55
CA PHE A 218 2.92 -7.81 9.51
C PHE A 218 2.51 -9.06 10.27
N LEU A 219 3.41 -10.03 10.49
CA LEU A 219 3.12 -11.21 11.30
C LEU A 219 2.93 -10.86 12.78
N HIS A 220 3.63 -9.84 13.27
CA HIS A 220 3.60 -9.43 14.68
C HIS A 220 2.68 -8.24 14.93
N GLY A 221 2.41 -7.45 13.88
CA GLY A 221 1.55 -6.28 13.95
C GLY A 221 0.05 -6.62 13.93
N THR A 222 -0.76 -5.63 14.32
CA THR A 222 -2.23 -5.70 14.29
C THR A 222 -2.86 -4.57 13.49
N GLN A 223 -2.06 -3.78 12.77
CA GLN A 223 -2.52 -2.60 12.02
C GLN A 223 -3.54 -2.94 10.94
N TRP A 224 -3.56 -4.18 10.48
CA TRP A 224 -4.46 -4.71 9.47
C TRP A 224 -5.60 -5.61 10.03
N ARG A 225 -5.74 -5.64 11.35
CA ARG A 225 -6.85 -6.37 12.01
C ARG A 225 -8.19 -5.86 11.52
N GLY A 226 -9.08 -6.79 11.14
CA GLY A 226 -10.43 -6.47 10.66
C GLY A 226 -10.47 -5.84 9.27
N ALA A 227 -9.36 -5.87 8.51
CA ALA A 227 -9.36 -5.43 7.12
C ALA A 227 -10.37 -6.25 6.30
N ASN A 228 -11.04 -5.57 5.37
CA ASN A 228 -12.03 -6.19 4.48
C ASN A 228 -11.39 -6.73 3.19
N VAL A 229 -10.27 -6.14 2.80
CA VAL A 229 -9.45 -6.56 1.66
C VAL A 229 -8.00 -6.59 2.09
N VAL A 230 -7.29 -7.68 1.81
CA VAL A 230 -5.86 -7.80 2.09
C VAL A 230 -5.12 -8.21 0.82
N LEU A 231 -4.09 -7.46 0.47
CA LEU A 231 -3.17 -7.77 -0.62
C LEU A 231 -1.88 -8.36 -0.04
N ILE A 232 -1.40 -9.45 -0.61
CA ILE A 232 -0.18 -10.13 -0.19
C ILE A 232 0.63 -10.48 -1.44
N ASN A 233 1.72 -9.76 -1.67
CA ASN A 233 2.65 -10.14 -2.72
C ASN A 233 3.53 -11.31 -2.27
N SER A 234 2.95 -12.50 -2.26
CA SER A 234 3.59 -13.75 -1.80
C SER A 234 4.45 -14.44 -2.86
N ALA A 235 4.76 -13.74 -3.98
CA ALA A 235 5.44 -14.38 -5.12
C ALA A 235 6.78 -15.05 -4.77
N ILE A 236 7.46 -14.58 -3.74
CA ILE A 236 8.77 -15.08 -3.31
C ILE A 236 8.77 -15.62 -1.87
N PHE A 237 7.63 -15.65 -1.20
CA PHE A 237 7.55 -16.16 0.17
C PHE A 237 7.97 -17.63 0.19
N ARG A 238 8.77 -18.01 1.18
CA ARG A 238 9.02 -19.40 1.53
C ARG A 238 7.77 -19.98 2.19
N ASP A 239 7.68 -21.29 2.19
CA ASP A 239 6.51 -22.01 2.69
C ASP A 239 6.18 -21.64 4.14
N GLU A 240 7.20 -21.52 5.01
CA GLU A 240 7.03 -21.19 6.42
C GLU A 240 6.44 -19.77 6.61
N LEU A 241 6.92 -18.79 5.84
CA LEU A 241 6.39 -17.43 5.89
C LEU A 241 4.94 -17.40 5.36
N PHE A 242 4.67 -18.16 4.29
CA PHE A 242 3.34 -18.20 3.69
C PHE A 242 2.32 -18.87 4.63
N GLU A 243 2.68 -19.98 5.27
CA GLU A 243 1.85 -20.66 6.27
C GLU A 243 1.59 -19.79 7.50
N ALA A 244 2.63 -19.13 8.03
CA ALA A 244 2.47 -18.19 9.13
C ALA A 244 1.55 -16.98 8.74
N THR A 245 1.63 -16.53 7.49
CA THR A 245 0.76 -15.46 6.98
C THR A 245 -0.69 -15.90 6.88
N GLU A 246 -0.96 -17.13 6.37
CA GLU A 246 -2.30 -17.71 6.30
C GLU A 246 -2.93 -17.85 7.68
N LEU A 247 -2.16 -18.40 8.64
CA LEU A 247 -2.59 -18.53 10.03
C LEU A 247 -2.93 -17.17 10.63
N ARG A 248 -2.03 -16.19 10.46
CA ARG A 248 -2.23 -14.83 10.98
C ARG A 248 -3.44 -14.14 10.36
N ALA A 249 -3.67 -14.34 9.06
CA ALA A 249 -4.86 -13.83 8.38
C ALA A 249 -6.14 -14.45 8.97
N SER A 250 -6.13 -15.74 9.26
CA SER A 250 -7.27 -16.44 9.88
C SER A 250 -7.61 -15.91 11.29
N GLU A 251 -6.60 -15.43 12.03
CA GLU A 251 -6.76 -14.85 13.38
C GLU A 251 -7.26 -13.39 13.35
N LEU A 252 -6.80 -12.62 12.37
CA LEU A 252 -7.03 -11.17 12.35
C LEU A 252 -8.23 -10.74 11.52
N LEU A 253 -8.64 -11.54 10.53
CA LEU A 253 -9.68 -11.18 9.58
C LEU A 253 -11.01 -11.81 9.94
N GLY A 254 -12.08 -11.02 9.81
CA GLY A 254 -13.46 -11.48 10.01
C GLY A 254 -14.03 -12.18 8.76
N PRO A 255 -15.16 -12.91 8.92
CA PRO A 255 -15.89 -13.52 7.81
C PRO A 255 -16.22 -12.49 6.72
N GLY A 256 -16.12 -12.93 5.46
CA GLY A 256 -16.36 -12.08 4.29
C GLY A 256 -15.14 -11.27 3.82
N ALA A 257 -14.06 -11.18 4.61
CA ALA A 257 -12.84 -10.53 4.17
C ALA A 257 -12.24 -11.23 2.94
N LEU A 258 -11.77 -10.45 1.98
CA LEU A 258 -11.13 -10.92 0.75
C LEU A 258 -9.62 -10.83 0.88
N VAL A 259 -8.92 -11.89 0.54
CA VAL A 259 -7.45 -11.92 0.53
C VAL A 259 -6.97 -12.27 -0.87
N VAL A 260 -6.05 -11.46 -1.38
CA VAL A 260 -5.42 -11.65 -2.69
C VAL A 260 -3.96 -12.04 -2.48
N THR A 261 -3.57 -13.22 -2.97
CA THR A 261 -2.19 -13.73 -2.93
C THR A 261 -1.64 -13.93 -4.33
N LEU A 262 -0.33 -14.00 -4.46
CA LEU A 262 0.36 -14.23 -5.73
C LEU A 262 1.15 -15.54 -5.70
N ARG A 263 1.19 -16.26 -6.82
CA ARG A 263 1.89 -17.53 -7.06
C ARG A 263 1.32 -18.73 -6.32
N VAL A 264 1.00 -18.58 -5.05
CA VAL A 264 0.47 -19.66 -4.18
C VAL A 264 -0.81 -19.18 -3.50
N GLY A 265 -1.83 -20.03 -3.48
CA GLY A 265 -3.08 -19.80 -2.73
C GLY A 265 -3.00 -20.37 -1.32
N PHE A 266 -3.86 -19.92 -0.44
CA PHE A 266 -4.02 -20.48 0.91
C PHE A 266 -4.39 -21.96 0.84
N ARG A 267 -3.93 -22.73 1.82
CA ARG A 267 -4.05 -24.20 1.83
C ARG A 267 -5.29 -24.71 2.55
N ASP A 268 -5.77 -23.94 3.53
CA ASP A 268 -6.98 -24.27 4.30
C ASP A 268 -8.26 -23.92 3.53
N VAL A 269 -8.47 -24.61 2.40
CA VAL A 269 -9.58 -24.44 1.45
C VAL A 269 -10.27 -25.76 1.14
N GLY A 270 -11.49 -25.72 0.61
CA GLY A 270 -12.17 -26.86 0.00
C GLY A 270 -12.76 -27.87 0.97
N ARG A 271 -12.87 -27.58 2.26
CA ARG A 271 -13.55 -28.36 3.28
C ARG A 271 -14.67 -27.53 3.91
N ASP A 272 -15.69 -28.16 4.47
CA ASP A 272 -16.82 -27.47 5.10
C ASP A 272 -16.40 -26.64 6.31
N ASP A 273 -15.34 -27.04 7.00
CA ASP A 273 -14.74 -26.34 8.14
C ASP A 273 -13.51 -25.49 7.79
N ALA A 274 -13.18 -25.35 6.51
CA ALA A 274 -12.04 -24.55 6.07
C ALA A 274 -12.20 -23.06 6.39
N CYS A 275 -11.13 -22.42 6.81
CA CYS A 275 -11.11 -20.99 7.08
C CYS A 275 -11.29 -20.14 5.83
N TRP A 276 -10.99 -20.66 4.67
CA TRP A 276 -10.97 -19.94 3.41
C TRP A 276 -11.75 -20.65 2.31
N GLU A 277 -12.41 -19.85 1.50
CA GLU A 277 -12.99 -20.27 0.22
C GLU A 277 -12.16 -19.69 -0.91
N LEU A 278 -11.71 -20.52 -1.85
CA LEU A 278 -11.03 -20.06 -3.05
C LEU A 278 -12.07 -19.60 -4.08
N LEU A 279 -12.07 -18.29 -4.39
CA LEU A 279 -13.00 -17.67 -5.35
C LEU A 279 -12.42 -17.63 -6.77
N GLU A 280 -11.10 -17.47 -6.90
CA GLU A 280 -10.43 -17.33 -8.20
C GLU A 280 -8.97 -17.76 -8.12
N ALA A 281 -8.51 -18.38 -9.20
CA ALA A 281 -7.09 -18.59 -9.52
C ALA A 281 -6.89 -18.24 -11.00
N THR A 282 -6.22 -17.14 -11.31
CA THR A 282 -6.10 -16.62 -12.69
C THR A 282 -4.72 -16.02 -12.92
N GLU A 283 -4.10 -16.36 -14.05
CA GLU A 283 -2.84 -15.73 -14.44
C GLU A 283 -3.02 -14.25 -14.80
N ARG A 284 -2.16 -13.39 -14.24
CA ARG A 284 -2.15 -11.95 -14.51
C ARG A 284 -0.73 -11.41 -14.57
N ARG A 285 -0.56 -10.37 -15.38
CA ARG A 285 0.71 -9.67 -15.50
C ARG A 285 0.96 -8.79 -14.27
N GLN A 286 2.13 -8.95 -13.68
CA GLN A 286 2.66 -8.14 -12.58
C GLN A 286 3.85 -7.30 -13.08
N SER A 287 4.45 -6.47 -12.22
CA SER A 287 5.60 -5.63 -12.59
C SER A 287 6.86 -6.42 -12.98
N TRP A 288 6.95 -7.70 -12.58
CA TRP A 288 8.10 -8.58 -12.85
C TRP A 288 7.81 -9.73 -13.84
N GLY A 289 6.57 -9.91 -14.30
CA GLY A 289 6.18 -11.00 -15.20
C GLY A 289 4.76 -11.47 -15.00
N VAL A 290 4.44 -12.70 -15.39
CA VAL A 290 3.14 -13.33 -15.18
C VAL A 290 3.17 -14.13 -13.86
N SER A 291 2.11 -13.99 -13.07
CA SER A 291 1.91 -14.76 -11.84
C SER A 291 0.44 -15.13 -11.69
N THR A 292 0.17 -16.28 -11.08
CA THR A 292 -1.19 -16.64 -10.70
C THR A 292 -1.61 -15.74 -9.54
N VAL A 293 -2.76 -15.11 -9.69
CA VAL A 293 -3.47 -14.35 -8.66
C VAL A 293 -4.55 -15.23 -8.09
N PHE A 294 -4.53 -15.43 -6.79
CA PHE A 294 -5.57 -16.16 -6.06
C PHE A 294 -6.40 -15.15 -5.26
N VAL A 295 -7.71 -15.33 -5.26
CA VAL A 295 -8.64 -14.56 -4.43
C VAL A 295 -9.35 -15.53 -3.48
N HIS A 296 -9.22 -15.27 -2.20
CA HIS A 296 -9.84 -16.06 -1.15
C HIS A 296 -10.85 -15.20 -0.39
N ARG A 297 -11.90 -15.85 0.13
CA ARG A 297 -12.86 -15.24 1.05
C ARG A 297 -12.78 -15.95 2.40
N ARG A 298 -12.71 -15.16 3.48
CA ARG A 298 -12.77 -15.68 4.84
C ARG A 298 -14.16 -16.24 5.12
N THR A 299 -14.22 -17.49 5.55
CA THR A 299 -15.46 -18.17 5.95
C THR A 299 -15.83 -17.80 7.40
N SER A 300 -16.93 -18.31 7.91
CA SER A 300 -17.29 -18.20 9.33
C SER A 300 -16.60 -19.26 10.21
N ALA A 301 -15.89 -20.22 9.62
CA ALA A 301 -15.18 -21.27 10.36
C ALA A 301 -14.05 -20.66 11.21
N SER A 302 -13.88 -21.16 12.42
CA SER A 302 -12.74 -20.83 13.28
C SER A 302 -11.57 -21.77 12.95
N HIS A 303 -10.35 -21.21 12.90
CA HIS A 303 -9.16 -22.05 12.75
C HIS A 303 -9.06 -22.98 13.97
N ARG A 304 -9.22 -24.29 13.74
CA ARG A 304 -8.95 -25.29 14.79
C ARG A 304 -7.44 -25.35 14.95
N ARG A 305 -6.91 -24.89 16.08
CA ARG A 305 -5.55 -25.27 16.47
C ARG A 305 -5.50 -26.80 16.43
N ALA A 306 -4.66 -27.38 15.58
CA ALA A 306 -4.34 -28.79 15.63
C ALA A 306 -3.96 -29.09 17.09
N GLY A 307 -4.74 -29.99 17.74
CA GLY A 307 -4.68 -30.18 19.17
C GLY A 307 -3.26 -30.45 19.64
N ILE A 308 -2.87 -29.69 20.64
CA ILE A 308 -2.03 -30.21 21.70
C ILE A 308 -3.01 -31.03 22.53
N GLU A 309 -3.11 -32.33 22.25
CA GLU A 309 -3.65 -33.29 23.20
C GLU A 309 -2.71 -33.28 24.42
N ASP A 310 -3.24 -32.88 25.57
CA ASP A 310 -2.59 -32.97 26.88
C ASP A 310 -2.28 -34.41 27.25
#